data_e91610bde517cc6960393f912bfc25ff
#
_entry.id   e91610bde517cc6960393f912bfc25ff
#
_cell.length_a   1.000
_cell.length_b   1.000
_cell.length_c   1.000
_cell.angle_alpha   90.00
_cell.angle_beta   90.00
_cell.angle_gamma   90.00
#
_symmetry.space_group_name_H-M   'P 1'
#
loop_
_entity.id
_entity.type
_entity.pdbx_description
1 polymer ?
#
loop_
_entity_poly.entity_id
_entity_poly.type
_entity_poly.pdbx_seq_one_letter_code
_entity_poly.pdbx_strand_id
1 'polypeptide(L)'
;MKLTALKIEQLPIVIDLTKKIWPVAYGEILSKAQLDYMIDKFYNETALRELIQKGHVFYLAQDDNGKEVGFVSYEINSEPNKTKIHKIYVLPETQGTGLGRQFFELVKEKAIENQQNAIFLNVNKYNNAIHFYTKLGFTKVKDEVIDIGNGYVMDDYVMEVDILQ
;
A
#
# COMPACT_ATOMS: atom_id res chain seq x y z
N MET A 1 -12.48 -8.64 -10.41
CA MET A 1 -12.34 -7.28 -9.88
C MET A 1 -11.90 -6.35 -10.99
N LYS A 2 -12.46 -5.17 -11.02
CA LYS A 2 -12.07 -4.14 -11.99
C LYS A 2 -11.11 -3.16 -11.34
N LEU A 3 -9.90 -3.03 -11.88
CA LEU A 3 -8.89 -2.12 -11.40
C LEU A 3 -8.81 -0.90 -12.32
N THR A 4 -9.00 0.30 -11.76
CA THR A 4 -9.01 1.54 -12.52
C THR A 4 -8.11 2.58 -11.88
N ALA A 5 -7.44 3.39 -12.72
CA ALA A 5 -6.63 4.50 -12.24
C ALA A 5 -7.49 5.50 -11.45
N LEU A 6 -6.99 5.95 -10.32
CA LEU A 6 -7.68 6.91 -9.47
C LEU A 6 -7.80 8.27 -10.17
N LYS A 7 -9.00 8.83 -10.13
CA LYS A 7 -9.23 10.23 -10.47
C LYS A 7 -9.12 11.06 -9.19
N ILE A 8 -8.65 12.31 -9.31
CA ILE A 8 -8.40 13.16 -8.14
C ILE A 8 -9.65 13.37 -7.27
N GLU A 9 -10.83 13.45 -7.88
CA GLU A 9 -12.10 13.56 -7.18
C GLU A 9 -12.50 12.31 -6.41
N GLN A 10 -11.78 11.19 -6.58
CA GLN A 10 -12.02 9.92 -5.88
C GLN A 10 -11.18 9.77 -4.61
N LEU A 11 -10.36 10.76 -4.25
CA LEU A 11 -9.57 10.71 -3.01
C LEU A 11 -10.41 10.41 -1.76
N PRO A 12 -11.65 10.95 -1.62
CA PRO A 12 -12.49 10.58 -0.48
C PRO A 12 -12.75 9.09 -0.36
N ILE A 13 -12.77 8.35 -1.47
CA ILE A 13 -12.96 6.89 -1.47
C ILE A 13 -11.76 6.20 -0.80
N VAL A 14 -10.54 6.64 -1.11
CA VAL A 14 -9.31 6.11 -0.48
C VAL A 14 -9.34 6.35 1.02
N ILE A 15 -9.72 7.55 1.45
CA ILE A 15 -9.82 7.90 2.88
C ILE A 15 -10.84 7.01 3.58
N ASP A 16 -12.00 6.84 2.96
CA ASP A 16 -13.09 6.04 3.50
C ASP A 16 -12.71 4.57 3.63
N LEU A 17 -12.09 4.01 2.60
CA LEU A 17 -11.57 2.63 2.65
C LEU A 17 -10.54 2.45 3.76
N THR A 18 -9.64 3.42 3.92
CA THR A 18 -8.60 3.36 4.96
C THR A 18 -9.22 3.32 6.35
N LYS A 19 -10.25 4.15 6.61
CA LYS A 19 -10.97 4.16 7.89
C LYS A 19 -11.67 2.84 8.20
N LYS A 20 -12.04 2.08 7.19
CA LYS A 20 -12.65 0.75 7.34
C LYS A 20 -11.61 -0.34 7.48
N ILE A 21 -10.49 -0.23 6.78
CA ILE A 21 -9.47 -1.29 6.69
C ILE A 21 -8.51 -1.26 7.89
N TRP A 22 -7.98 -0.10 8.23
CA TRP A 22 -6.91 0.04 9.21
C TRP A 22 -7.26 -0.43 10.62
N PRO A 23 -8.46 -0.19 11.16
CA PRO A 23 -8.79 -0.71 12.48
C PRO A 23 -8.71 -2.24 12.57
N VAL A 24 -9.03 -2.95 11.49
CA VAL A 24 -8.92 -4.40 11.42
C VAL A 24 -7.47 -4.84 11.18
N ALA A 25 -6.77 -4.18 10.24
CA ALA A 25 -5.40 -4.56 9.88
C ALA A 25 -4.39 -4.28 10.98
N TYR A 26 -4.56 -3.20 11.73
CA TYR A 26 -3.58 -2.71 12.71
C TYR A 26 -4.12 -2.62 14.15
N GLY A 27 -5.39 -2.94 14.39
CA GLY A 27 -6.01 -2.75 15.69
C GLY A 27 -5.35 -3.51 16.84
N GLU A 28 -4.71 -4.65 16.56
CA GLU A 28 -3.97 -5.44 17.55
C GLU A 28 -2.48 -5.08 17.60
N ILE A 29 -1.98 -4.28 16.64
CA ILE A 29 -0.56 -3.92 16.50
C ILE A 29 -0.32 -2.52 17.06
N LEU A 30 -1.22 -1.57 16.76
CA LEU A 30 -1.07 -0.16 17.10
C LEU A 30 -2.16 0.25 18.11
N SER A 31 -1.84 1.19 19.00
CA SER A 31 -2.85 1.79 19.86
C SER A 31 -3.87 2.56 19.02
N LYS A 32 -5.09 2.70 19.54
CA LYS A 32 -6.12 3.50 18.86
C LYS A 32 -5.64 4.94 18.65
N ALA A 33 -4.93 5.51 19.61
CA ALA A 33 -4.40 6.87 19.51
C ALA A 33 -3.39 7.00 18.36
N GLN A 34 -2.48 6.04 18.20
CA GLN A 34 -1.52 6.04 17.10
C GLN A 34 -2.22 5.84 15.76
N LEU A 35 -3.19 4.93 15.70
CA LEU A 35 -3.95 4.64 14.49
C LEU A 35 -4.68 5.90 14.00
N ASP A 36 -5.40 6.58 14.91
CA ASP A 36 -6.13 7.80 14.58
C ASP A 36 -5.18 8.92 14.13
N TYR A 37 -4.04 9.05 14.81
CA TYR A 37 -2.99 10.01 14.44
C TYR A 37 -2.49 9.77 13.02
N MET A 38 -2.19 8.53 12.68
CA MET A 38 -1.65 8.16 11.37
C MET A 38 -2.67 8.38 10.25
N ILE A 39 -3.92 7.98 10.47
CA ILE A 39 -4.97 8.19 9.46
C ILE A 39 -5.16 9.68 9.22
N ASP A 40 -5.23 10.48 10.27
CA ASP A 40 -5.42 11.91 10.16
C ASP A 40 -4.24 12.59 9.46
N LYS A 41 -3.02 12.18 9.76
CA LYS A 41 -1.80 12.76 9.19
C LYS A 41 -1.58 12.37 7.73
N PHE A 42 -1.79 11.09 7.39
CA PHE A 42 -1.39 10.53 6.08
C PHE A 42 -2.54 10.38 5.10
N TYR A 43 -3.78 10.35 5.57
CA TYR A 43 -4.96 10.08 4.73
C TYR A 43 -5.96 11.23 4.77
N ASN A 44 -5.48 12.44 4.58
CA ASN A 44 -6.31 13.60 4.27
C ASN A 44 -6.08 13.98 2.81
N GLU A 45 -6.99 14.77 2.24
CA GLU A 45 -6.91 15.10 0.81
C GLU A 45 -5.63 15.85 0.45
N THR A 46 -5.18 16.79 1.29
CA THR A 46 -3.96 17.55 1.06
C THR A 46 -2.74 16.65 1.00
N ALA A 47 -2.59 15.73 1.98
CA ALA A 47 -1.47 14.80 2.03
C ALA A 47 -1.46 13.86 0.82
N LEU A 48 -2.63 13.34 0.43
CA LEU A 48 -2.74 12.42 -0.71
C LEU A 48 -2.45 13.15 -2.04
N ARG A 49 -2.92 14.39 -2.20
CA ARG A 49 -2.60 15.21 -3.39
C ARG A 49 -1.10 15.45 -3.51
N GLU A 50 -0.43 15.72 -2.40
CA GLU A 50 1.02 15.93 -2.38
C GLU A 50 1.77 14.67 -2.84
N LEU A 51 1.32 13.48 -2.42
CA LEU A 51 1.91 12.21 -2.87
C LEU A 51 1.75 12.04 -4.38
N ILE A 52 0.58 12.32 -4.91
CA ILE A 52 0.32 12.24 -6.36
C ILE A 52 1.22 13.20 -7.12
N GLN A 53 1.39 14.43 -6.62
CA GLN A 53 2.29 15.41 -7.23
C GLN A 53 3.75 14.95 -7.22
N LYS A 54 4.15 14.15 -6.24
CA LYS A 54 5.50 13.58 -6.15
C LYS A 54 5.71 12.35 -7.03
N GLY A 55 4.67 11.85 -7.68
CA GLY A 55 4.77 10.71 -8.58
C GLY A 55 4.13 9.42 -8.08
N HIS A 56 3.42 9.45 -6.94
CA HIS A 56 2.65 8.28 -6.50
C HIS A 56 1.43 8.08 -7.41
N VAL A 57 1.23 6.84 -7.84
CA VAL A 57 0.12 6.44 -8.70
C VAL A 57 -0.81 5.55 -7.91
N PHE A 58 -2.11 5.86 -7.94
CA PHE A 58 -3.14 5.09 -7.22
C PHE A 58 -4.07 4.38 -8.20
N TYR A 59 -4.45 3.15 -7.84
CA TYR A 59 -5.52 2.40 -8.50
C TYR A 59 -6.55 1.96 -7.48
N LEU A 60 -7.82 2.01 -7.88
CA LEU A 60 -8.96 1.49 -7.13
C LEU A 60 -9.40 0.15 -7.70
N ALA A 61 -9.92 -0.72 -6.85
CA ALA A 61 -10.58 -1.95 -7.26
C ALA A 61 -12.07 -1.89 -6.94
N GLN A 62 -12.89 -2.32 -7.88
CA GLN A 62 -14.33 -2.49 -7.70
C GLN A 62 -14.71 -3.95 -7.87
N ASP A 63 -15.68 -4.41 -7.08
CA ASP A 63 -16.29 -5.72 -7.28
C ASP A 63 -17.30 -5.70 -8.42
N ASP A 64 -17.96 -6.84 -8.68
CA ASP A 64 -18.92 -6.97 -9.77
C ASP A 64 -20.16 -6.10 -9.58
N ASN A 65 -20.41 -5.62 -8.36
CA ASN A 65 -21.52 -4.73 -8.05
C ASN A 65 -21.15 -3.24 -8.10
N GLY A 66 -19.91 -2.93 -8.48
CA GLY A 66 -19.41 -1.57 -8.55
C GLY A 66 -18.98 -0.98 -7.21
N LYS A 67 -18.90 -1.80 -6.14
CA LYS A 67 -18.44 -1.36 -4.83
C LYS A 67 -16.93 -1.28 -4.82
N GLU A 68 -16.38 -0.18 -4.33
CA GLU A 68 -14.94 -0.04 -4.09
C GLU A 68 -14.52 -0.92 -2.91
N VAL A 69 -13.53 -1.79 -3.14
CA VAL A 69 -13.13 -2.82 -2.17
C VAL A 69 -11.66 -2.80 -1.80
N GLY A 70 -10.88 -1.93 -2.42
CA GLY A 70 -9.47 -1.80 -2.11
C GLY A 70 -8.76 -0.79 -3.00
N PHE A 71 -7.51 -0.53 -2.64
CA PHE A 71 -6.67 0.38 -3.43
C PHE A 71 -5.20 -0.01 -3.28
N VAL A 72 -4.41 0.40 -4.25
CA VAL A 72 -2.96 0.24 -4.25
C VAL A 72 -2.32 1.54 -4.71
N SER A 73 -1.16 1.87 -4.15
CA SER A 73 -0.35 2.97 -4.67
C SER A 73 1.11 2.53 -4.78
N TYR A 74 1.76 3.06 -5.81
CA TYR A 74 3.16 2.75 -6.08
C TYR A 74 3.86 3.97 -6.65
N GLU A 75 5.19 3.93 -6.64
CA GLU A 75 6.04 4.99 -7.18
C GLU A 75 7.17 4.36 -7.98
N ILE A 76 7.26 4.73 -9.26
CA ILE A 76 8.36 4.34 -10.15
C ILE A 76 9.60 5.11 -9.73
N ASN A 77 10.76 4.44 -9.73
CA ASN A 77 12.03 5.05 -9.34
C ASN A 77 12.00 5.70 -7.96
N SER A 78 11.33 5.09 -7.01
CA SER A 78 11.37 5.52 -5.60
C SER A 78 12.79 5.45 -5.05
N GLU A 79 13.54 4.41 -5.45
CA GLU A 79 15.00 4.36 -5.46
C GLU A 79 15.42 4.07 -6.90
N PRO A 80 16.69 4.31 -7.28
CA PRO A 80 17.12 4.10 -8.67
C PRO A 80 16.77 2.71 -9.19
N ASN A 81 15.97 2.66 -10.24
CA ASN A 81 15.50 1.46 -10.92
C ASN A 81 14.66 0.51 -10.04
N LYS A 82 14.10 1.02 -8.93
CA LYS A 82 13.22 0.25 -8.05
C LYS A 82 11.89 0.97 -7.84
N THR A 83 10.82 0.20 -7.99
CA THR A 83 9.45 0.66 -7.73
C THR A 83 9.09 0.34 -6.29
N LYS A 84 8.49 1.30 -5.59
CA LYS A 84 7.97 1.05 -4.23
C LYS A 84 6.45 0.91 -4.27
N ILE A 85 5.92 -0.13 -3.63
CA ILE A 85 4.52 -0.19 -3.27
C ILE A 85 4.39 0.56 -1.94
N HIS A 86 3.69 1.70 -1.96
CA HIS A 86 3.48 2.49 -0.75
C HIS A 86 2.25 2.04 0.03
N LYS A 87 1.20 1.64 -0.67
CA LYS A 87 -0.09 1.27 -0.07
C LYS A 87 -0.68 0.11 -0.85
N ILE A 88 -1.15 -0.91 -0.14
CA ILE A 88 -1.89 -2.02 -0.71
C ILE A 88 -2.87 -2.51 0.35
N TYR A 89 -4.15 -2.18 0.18
CA TYR A 89 -5.17 -2.42 1.19
C TYR A 89 -6.45 -2.94 0.55
N VAL A 90 -7.03 -3.94 1.19
CA VAL A 90 -8.24 -4.64 0.75
C VAL A 90 -9.20 -4.70 1.92
N LEU A 91 -10.49 -4.44 1.68
CA LEU A 91 -11.52 -4.59 2.72
C LEU A 91 -11.44 -5.99 3.34
N PRO A 92 -11.63 -6.11 4.67
CA PRO A 92 -11.55 -7.40 5.34
C PRO A 92 -12.43 -8.48 4.70
N GLU A 93 -13.66 -8.14 4.33
CA GLU A 93 -14.60 -9.05 3.70
C GLU A 93 -14.21 -9.45 2.26
N THR A 94 -13.26 -8.74 1.66
CA THR A 94 -12.77 -9.02 0.31
C THR A 94 -11.44 -9.78 0.32
N GLN A 95 -10.84 -9.99 1.48
CA GLN A 95 -9.62 -10.77 1.61
C GLN A 95 -9.87 -12.22 1.17
N GLY A 96 -8.85 -12.86 0.61
CA GLY A 96 -8.95 -14.24 0.12
C GLY A 96 -9.56 -14.37 -1.28
N THR A 97 -9.88 -13.26 -1.94
CA THR A 97 -10.43 -13.26 -3.31
C THR A 97 -9.35 -13.18 -4.40
N GLY A 98 -8.08 -13.02 -4.02
CA GLY A 98 -6.98 -12.83 -4.96
C GLY A 98 -6.74 -11.39 -5.36
N LEU A 99 -7.45 -10.41 -4.77
CA LEU A 99 -7.30 -9.00 -5.13
C LEU A 99 -5.89 -8.47 -4.82
N GLY A 100 -5.31 -8.84 -3.68
CA GLY A 100 -3.95 -8.44 -3.34
C GLY A 100 -2.93 -8.88 -4.39
N ARG A 101 -3.07 -10.09 -4.91
CA ARG A 101 -2.23 -10.60 -6.00
C ARG A 101 -2.49 -9.82 -7.30
N GLN A 102 -3.74 -9.49 -7.61
CA GLN A 102 -4.07 -8.68 -8.78
C GLN A 102 -3.42 -7.31 -8.71
N PHE A 103 -3.42 -6.68 -7.53
CA PHE A 103 -2.72 -5.41 -7.31
C PHE A 103 -1.20 -5.56 -7.53
N PHE A 104 -0.62 -6.61 -7.00
CA PHE A 104 0.82 -6.86 -7.20
C PHE A 104 1.14 -7.05 -8.68
N GLU A 105 0.35 -7.84 -9.40
CA GLU A 105 0.57 -8.09 -10.84
C GLU A 105 0.44 -6.78 -11.65
N LEU A 106 -0.49 -5.91 -11.28
CA LEU A 106 -0.63 -4.58 -11.90
C LEU A 106 0.65 -3.76 -11.70
N VAL A 107 1.13 -3.67 -10.46
CA VAL A 107 2.35 -2.92 -10.15
C VAL A 107 3.56 -3.51 -10.86
N LYS A 108 3.67 -4.83 -10.89
CA LYS A 108 4.75 -5.53 -11.59
C LYS A 108 4.74 -5.21 -13.09
N GLU A 109 3.58 -5.21 -13.73
CA GLU A 109 3.44 -4.83 -15.13
C GLU A 109 3.93 -3.40 -15.36
N LYS A 110 3.49 -2.45 -14.51
CA LYS A 110 3.91 -1.05 -14.62
C LYS A 110 5.41 -0.88 -14.37
N ALA A 111 5.96 -1.63 -13.42
CA ALA A 111 7.40 -1.60 -13.13
C ALA A 111 8.20 -2.12 -14.33
N ILE A 112 7.78 -3.22 -14.93
CA ILE A 112 8.44 -3.78 -16.13
C ILE A 112 8.38 -2.79 -17.29
N GLU A 113 7.23 -2.16 -17.54
CA GLU A 113 7.07 -1.13 -18.57
C GLU A 113 8.04 0.04 -18.37
N ASN A 114 8.45 0.31 -17.15
CA ASN A 114 9.36 1.41 -16.80
C ASN A 114 10.78 0.94 -16.50
N GLN A 115 11.17 -0.24 -16.98
CA GLN A 115 12.52 -0.81 -16.87
C GLN A 115 13.03 -0.88 -15.43
N GLN A 116 12.15 -1.18 -14.48
CA GLN A 116 12.54 -1.35 -13.09
C GLN A 116 13.14 -2.73 -12.86
N ASN A 117 14.05 -2.83 -11.90
CA ASN A 117 14.74 -4.08 -11.56
C ASN A 117 14.08 -4.85 -10.42
N ALA A 118 13.38 -4.14 -9.56
CA ALA A 118 12.80 -4.72 -8.34
C ALA A 118 11.58 -3.92 -7.88
N ILE A 119 10.78 -4.55 -7.04
CA ILE A 119 9.70 -3.91 -6.29
C ILE A 119 10.01 -4.09 -4.81
N PHE A 120 9.88 -3.03 -4.02
CA PHE A 120 10.07 -3.10 -2.58
C PHE A 120 8.92 -2.42 -1.84
N LEU A 121 8.83 -2.70 -0.56
CA LEU A 121 7.80 -2.12 0.31
C LEU A 121 8.26 -2.14 1.76
N ASN A 122 7.58 -1.32 2.56
CA ASN A 122 7.69 -1.36 4.01
C ASN A 122 6.46 -2.11 4.57
N VAL A 123 6.68 -2.96 5.56
CA VAL A 123 5.60 -3.67 6.25
C VAL A 123 5.92 -3.71 7.74
N ASN A 124 4.92 -3.42 8.58
CA ASN A 124 5.08 -3.50 10.03
C ASN A 124 5.52 -4.92 10.42
N LYS A 125 6.50 -5.02 11.34
CA LYS A 125 7.07 -6.30 11.78
C LYS A 125 6.04 -7.30 12.30
N TYR A 126 4.94 -6.82 12.82
CA TYR A 126 3.89 -7.65 13.42
C TYR A 126 2.68 -7.86 12.50
N ASN A 127 2.75 -7.36 11.26
CA ASN A 127 1.65 -7.49 10.31
C ASN A 127 1.69 -8.86 9.63
N ASN A 128 0.57 -9.58 9.67
CA ASN A 128 0.44 -10.90 9.02
C ASN A 128 0.59 -10.83 7.49
N ALA A 129 0.48 -9.65 6.90
CA ALA A 129 0.70 -9.46 5.46
C ALA A 129 2.11 -9.88 5.01
N ILE A 130 3.08 -9.98 5.93
CA ILE A 130 4.42 -10.51 5.65
C ILE A 130 4.32 -11.87 4.97
N HIS A 131 3.42 -12.74 5.42
CA HIS A 131 3.21 -14.07 4.83
C HIS A 131 2.73 -13.97 3.38
N PHE A 132 1.84 -13.03 3.10
CA PHE A 132 1.36 -12.76 1.75
C PHE A 132 2.50 -12.31 0.83
N TYR A 133 3.30 -11.37 1.28
CA TYR A 133 4.44 -10.87 0.49
C TYR A 133 5.50 -11.96 0.28
N THR A 134 5.76 -12.78 1.29
CA THR A 134 6.69 -13.89 1.18
C THR A 134 6.23 -14.88 0.10
N LYS A 135 4.94 -15.18 0.03
CA LYS A 135 4.38 -16.05 -1.01
C LYS A 135 4.52 -15.46 -2.41
N LEU A 136 4.53 -14.14 -2.54
CA LEU A 136 4.77 -13.47 -3.82
C LEU A 136 6.25 -13.46 -4.23
N GLY A 137 7.14 -13.91 -3.35
CA GLY A 137 8.57 -13.95 -3.62
C GLY A 137 9.38 -12.84 -2.95
N PHE A 138 8.74 -11.96 -2.18
CA PHE A 138 9.47 -10.93 -1.44
C PHE A 138 10.31 -11.56 -0.33
N THR A 139 11.49 -10.99 -0.10
CA THR A 139 12.37 -11.34 1.03
C THR A 139 12.67 -10.08 1.85
N LYS A 140 12.91 -10.27 3.14
CA LYS A 140 13.34 -9.17 4.00
C LYS A 140 14.77 -8.76 3.62
N VAL A 141 14.97 -7.46 3.37
CA VAL A 141 16.30 -6.92 3.04
C VAL A 141 16.88 -6.06 4.15
N LYS A 142 16.05 -5.46 5.00
CA LYS A 142 16.52 -4.70 6.18
C LYS A 142 15.38 -4.40 7.15
N ASP A 143 15.76 -3.98 8.35
CA ASP A 143 14.86 -3.38 9.34
C ASP A 143 14.87 -1.86 9.15
N GLU A 144 13.76 -1.20 9.43
CA GLU A 144 13.66 0.25 9.36
C GLU A 144 12.70 0.78 10.42
N VAL A 145 13.18 1.70 11.25
CA VAL A 145 12.35 2.41 12.22
C VAL A 145 12.21 3.84 11.75
N ILE A 146 10.98 4.27 11.51
CA ILE A 146 10.66 5.60 10.98
C ILE A 146 9.95 6.40 12.05
N ASP A 147 10.51 7.55 12.43
CA ASP A 147 9.83 8.53 13.30
C ASP A 147 8.75 9.22 12.48
N ILE A 148 7.51 9.13 12.94
CA ILE A 148 6.35 9.74 12.27
C ILE A 148 5.79 10.93 13.05
N GLY A 149 6.52 11.39 14.08
CA GLY A 149 6.12 12.52 14.90
C GLY A 149 5.23 12.12 16.08
N ASN A 150 4.98 13.06 16.94
CA ASN A 150 4.13 12.89 18.13
C ASN A 150 4.57 11.74 19.07
N GLY A 151 5.85 11.37 19.02
CA GLY A 151 6.39 10.26 19.81
C GLY A 151 6.12 8.87 19.23
N TYR A 152 5.55 8.78 18.04
CA TYR A 152 5.23 7.51 17.39
C TYR A 152 6.30 7.11 16.38
N VAL A 153 6.45 5.80 16.19
CA VAL A 153 7.36 5.25 15.18
C VAL A 153 6.64 4.18 14.35
N MET A 154 7.12 3.98 13.14
CA MET A 154 6.81 2.82 12.31
C MET A 154 7.98 1.86 12.42
N ASP A 155 7.77 0.69 13.02
CA ASP A 155 8.80 -0.33 13.18
C ASP A 155 8.59 -1.40 12.11
N ASP A 156 9.31 -1.25 11.01
CA ASP A 156 9.06 -1.98 9.78
C ASP A 156 10.19 -2.93 9.38
N TYR A 157 9.82 -3.93 8.58
CA TYR A 157 10.73 -4.59 7.65
C TYR A 157 10.62 -3.93 6.29
N VAL A 158 11.73 -3.82 5.56
CA VAL A 158 11.72 -3.54 4.13
C VAL A 158 11.84 -4.88 3.42
N MET A 159 10.90 -5.16 2.53
CA MET A 159 10.88 -6.39 1.74
C MET A 159 11.01 -6.05 0.25
N GLU A 160 11.68 -6.92 -0.48
CA GLU A 160 11.98 -6.68 -1.90
C GLU A 160 11.84 -7.96 -2.70
N VAL A 161 11.38 -7.82 -3.94
CA VAL A 161 11.36 -8.90 -4.93
C VAL A 161 12.02 -8.43 -6.21
N ASP A 162 12.90 -9.27 -6.77
CA ASP A 162 13.52 -9.03 -8.06
C ASP A 162 12.50 -9.34 -9.16
N ILE A 163 12.39 -8.44 -10.15
CA ILE A 163 11.51 -8.61 -11.30
C ILE A 163 12.25 -8.65 -12.63
N LEU A 164 13.57 -8.68 -12.59
CA LEU A 164 14.38 -8.88 -13.80
C LEU A 164 14.14 -10.28 -14.35
N GLN A 165 14.03 -10.36 -15.66
CA GLN A 165 13.87 -11.62 -16.36
C GLN A 165 15.12 -11.93 -17.20
#